data_06f7b8f2ecc1e6e2c311bc66c41f75cd
#
_entry.id   06f7b8f2ecc1e6e2c311bc66c41f75cd
#
_cell.length_a   1.000
_cell.length_b   1.000
_cell.length_c   1.000
_cell.angle_alpha   90.00
_cell.angle_beta   90.00
_cell.angle_gamma   90.00
#
_symmetry.space_group_name_H-M   'P 1'
#
loop_
_entity.id
_entity.type
_entity.pdbx_description
1 polymer ?
#
loop_
_entity_poly.entity_id
_entity_poly.type
_entity_poly.pdbx_seq_one_letter_code
_entity_poly.pdbx_strand_id
1 'polypeptide(L)'
;MSVPRREVANLLLQSGMTLRDALGRLNETGFGVLFHVDASGRFLQTVTDGDVRRLLIAGRTLDSPIDDVRDSPSITAPDGLGGEAALALMDRHSIDQLPLLDEAGQVAGLYLRRDLAARIFLSAPHMSGDEMDFVREAFESNWIAPLGPNVDAFEREVAAVTGVASAAALSSGTAAIHLALILLGVGPGDRVICSSLTFAASANPILYQAAEPIFVDAEDGSWNMCPVALEKALDQCRREGHMPKAVIIVDLYGQPADYDRLLPICDRYAVPVIEDAAESLGSSLRGRSCGSFGRIGIFSFNGNKIITTSGGGMLVADDPAITEHARKLATQARENVPWYEHVELGFNYRMSNVLAGIGRGQIVRLEERVAARRAVFDRYREALADVESLVWMPEFEGSRSNRWLTTATLADGLNPGDLIAELARLDIEARHVWKPMHMQPIFAGCRYVTAGGNRDVAADIFARGLCLPSGSNMTATQVDRVAEALRAAVARASLAPRVA
;
A
#
# COMPACT_ATOMS: atom_id res chain seq x y z
N MET A 1 24.55 4.21 10.52
CA MET A 1 23.51 3.44 9.79
C MET A 1 24.03 3.07 8.43
N SER A 2 23.87 1.83 7.99
CA SER A 2 24.33 1.40 6.68
C SER A 2 23.39 1.91 5.59
N VAL A 3 23.79 2.95 4.90
CA VAL A 3 23.13 3.39 3.66
C VAL A 3 23.27 2.27 2.61
N PRO A 4 22.27 2.02 1.74
CA PRO A 4 22.39 0.99 0.70
C PRO A 4 23.57 1.29 -0.20
N ARG A 5 24.61 0.49 -0.08
CA ARG A 5 25.78 0.56 -0.94
C ARG A 5 25.80 -0.62 -1.90
N ARG A 6 26.20 -0.37 -3.14
CA ARG A 6 26.34 -1.40 -4.16
C ARG A 6 27.70 -2.09 -4.02
N GLU A 7 27.70 -3.41 -4.26
CA GLU A 7 28.95 -4.16 -4.39
C GLU A 7 29.73 -3.69 -5.61
N VAL A 8 31.05 -3.66 -5.50
CA VAL A 8 31.92 -3.02 -6.49
C VAL A 8 32.83 -3.99 -7.24
N ALA A 9 32.84 -5.28 -6.92
CA ALA A 9 33.74 -6.25 -7.52
C ALA A 9 33.72 -6.23 -9.05
N ASN A 10 32.56 -6.11 -9.66
CA ASN A 10 32.39 -6.07 -11.12
C ASN A 10 32.59 -4.67 -11.72
N LEU A 11 32.86 -3.66 -10.90
CA LEU A 11 33.04 -2.27 -11.32
C LEU A 11 34.54 -1.88 -11.43
N LEU A 12 35.43 -2.75 -11.00
CA LEU A 12 36.87 -2.45 -10.98
C LEU A 12 37.48 -2.68 -12.37
N LEU A 13 38.21 -1.69 -12.86
CA LEU A 13 39.06 -1.79 -14.04
C LEU A 13 40.52 -1.72 -13.60
N GLN A 14 41.30 -2.73 -13.93
CA GLN A 14 42.74 -2.74 -13.67
C GLN A 14 43.50 -2.04 -14.81
N SER A 15 44.61 -1.40 -14.47
CA SER A 15 45.56 -0.86 -15.47
C SER A 15 45.92 -1.92 -16.52
N GLY A 16 45.98 -1.52 -17.77
CA GLY A 16 46.24 -2.42 -18.91
C GLY A 16 44.99 -3.05 -19.53
N MET A 17 43.78 -2.94 -18.91
CA MET A 17 42.53 -3.30 -19.57
C MET A 17 42.20 -2.32 -20.71
N THR A 18 41.39 -2.78 -21.68
CA THR A 18 41.09 -2.01 -22.89
C THR A 18 39.77 -1.20 -22.75
N LEU A 19 39.58 -0.23 -23.64
CA LEU A 19 38.30 0.48 -23.75
C LEU A 19 37.12 -0.47 -24.10
N ARG A 20 37.39 -1.58 -24.76
CA ARG A 20 36.43 -2.64 -25.06
C ARG A 20 35.96 -3.32 -23.76
N ASP A 21 36.89 -3.64 -22.88
CA ASP A 21 36.58 -4.25 -21.57
C ASP A 21 35.75 -3.29 -20.72
N ALA A 22 36.09 -2.00 -20.73
CA ALA A 22 35.33 -0.97 -20.02
C ALA A 22 33.89 -0.86 -20.53
N LEU A 23 33.69 -0.79 -21.86
CA LEU A 23 32.33 -0.74 -22.43
C LEU A 23 31.53 -2.00 -22.13
N GLY A 24 32.15 -3.18 -22.19
CA GLY A 24 31.49 -4.44 -21.83
C GLY A 24 30.97 -4.38 -20.39
N ARG A 25 31.80 -4.01 -19.42
CA ARG A 25 31.44 -3.89 -18.01
C ARG A 25 30.43 -2.78 -17.72
N LEU A 26 30.51 -1.62 -18.42
CA LEU A 26 29.51 -0.55 -18.30
C LEU A 26 28.12 -1.05 -18.72
N ASN A 27 28.07 -1.81 -19.82
CA ASN A 27 26.82 -2.38 -20.34
C ASN A 27 26.26 -3.47 -19.41
N GLU A 28 27.11 -4.35 -18.89
CA GLU A 28 26.71 -5.45 -17.97
C GLU A 28 26.20 -4.92 -16.63
N THR A 29 26.89 -3.91 -16.06
CA THR A 29 26.56 -3.42 -14.72
C THR A 29 25.41 -2.41 -14.72
N GLY A 30 25.26 -1.62 -15.79
CA GLY A 30 24.19 -0.60 -15.94
C GLY A 30 24.26 0.56 -14.94
N PHE A 31 25.41 0.73 -14.22
CA PHE A 31 25.56 1.83 -13.25
C PHE A 31 26.14 3.10 -13.86
N GLY A 32 26.62 3.03 -15.10
CA GLY A 32 27.18 4.15 -15.83
C GLY A 32 28.54 4.63 -15.35
N VAL A 33 29.20 3.89 -14.45
CA VAL A 33 30.51 4.20 -13.90
C VAL A 33 31.31 2.91 -13.61
N LEU A 34 32.61 2.98 -13.81
CA LEU A 34 33.61 1.98 -13.38
C LEU A 34 34.71 2.67 -12.60
N PHE A 35 35.50 1.91 -11.89
CA PHE A 35 36.62 2.42 -11.05
C PHE A 35 37.94 1.88 -11.55
N HIS A 36 38.75 2.76 -12.09
CA HIS A 36 40.12 2.44 -12.47
C HIS A 36 40.95 2.33 -11.20
N VAL A 37 41.64 1.19 -11.04
CA VAL A 37 42.49 0.88 -9.89
C VAL A 37 43.87 0.46 -10.34
N ASP A 38 44.89 0.73 -9.51
CA ASP A 38 46.24 0.27 -9.74
C ASP A 38 46.40 -1.23 -9.43
N ALA A 39 47.62 -1.75 -9.61
CA ALA A 39 47.95 -3.16 -9.37
C ALA A 39 47.78 -3.59 -7.90
N SER A 40 47.72 -2.65 -6.95
CA SER A 40 47.44 -2.90 -5.53
C SER A 40 45.94 -2.85 -5.19
N GLY A 41 45.06 -2.51 -6.15
CA GLY A 41 43.65 -2.31 -5.97
C GLY A 41 43.25 -0.92 -5.46
N ARG A 42 44.23 0.02 -5.38
CA ARG A 42 43.98 1.38 -4.94
C ARG A 42 43.26 2.17 -6.02
N PHE A 43 42.26 2.95 -5.63
CA PHE A 43 41.48 3.79 -6.53
C PHE A 43 42.33 4.88 -7.19
N LEU A 44 42.23 5.01 -8.49
CA LEU A 44 42.89 6.03 -9.30
C LEU A 44 41.85 7.08 -9.73
N GLN A 45 40.80 6.65 -10.44
CA GLN A 45 39.77 7.55 -10.96
C GLN A 45 38.47 6.81 -11.31
N THR A 46 37.38 7.55 -11.51
CA THR A 46 36.17 7.04 -12.14
C THR A 46 36.31 7.04 -13.66
N VAL A 47 35.68 6.06 -14.31
CA VAL A 47 35.56 5.94 -15.77
C VAL A 47 34.09 5.80 -16.13
N THR A 48 33.61 6.70 -16.95
CA THR A 48 32.20 6.72 -17.40
C THR A 48 32.08 6.43 -18.89
N ASP A 49 30.87 6.14 -19.38
CA ASP A 49 30.60 6.03 -20.82
C ASP A 49 31.05 7.28 -21.59
N GLY A 50 30.88 8.47 -20.97
CA GLY A 50 31.34 9.74 -21.55
C GLY A 50 32.85 9.83 -21.72
N ASP A 51 33.62 9.24 -20.81
CA ASP A 51 35.11 9.23 -20.89
C ASP A 51 35.55 8.33 -22.04
N VAL A 52 34.99 7.13 -22.12
CA VAL A 52 35.28 6.20 -23.23
C VAL A 52 34.91 6.80 -24.57
N ARG A 53 33.75 7.43 -24.67
CA ARG A 53 33.29 8.10 -25.89
C ARG A 53 34.20 9.23 -26.31
N ARG A 54 34.67 10.05 -25.38
CA ARG A 54 35.64 11.14 -25.66
C ARG A 54 36.95 10.61 -26.24
N LEU A 55 37.45 9.50 -25.71
CA LEU A 55 38.67 8.87 -26.23
C LEU A 55 38.50 8.34 -27.66
N LEU A 56 37.36 7.71 -27.96
CA LEU A 56 37.03 7.23 -29.31
C LEU A 56 36.91 8.39 -30.29
N ILE A 57 36.30 9.51 -29.91
CA ILE A 57 36.24 10.73 -30.73
C ILE A 57 37.65 11.33 -30.94
N ALA A 58 38.52 11.23 -29.94
CA ALA A 58 39.93 11.66 -30.07
C ALA A 58 40.80 10.73 -30.89
N GLY A 59 40.23 9.70 -31.56
CA GLY A 59 40.93 8.80 -32.46
C GLY A 59 41.54 7.57 -31.78
N ARG A 60 41.20 7.28 -30.52
CA ARG A 60 41.58 6.01 -29.87
C ARG A 60 40.69 4.88 -30.40
N THR A 61 41.17 3.67 -30.31
CA THR A 61 40.43 2.46 -30.73
C THR A 61 39.91 1.70 -29.50
N LEU A 62 39.00 0.74 -29.71
CA LEU A 62 38.53 -0.13 -28.63
C LEU A 62 39.60 -0.95 -27.94
N ASP A 63 40.74 -1.18 -28.62
CA ASP A 63 41.88 -1.93 -28.10
C ASP A 63 42.89 -1.02 -27.40
N SER A 64 42.65 0.30 -27.32
CA SER A 64 43.47 1.23 -26.57
C SER A 64 43.34 0.97 -25.06
N PRO A 65 44.43 1.12 -24.27
CA PRO A 65 44.39 0.87 -22.83
C PRO A 65 43.54 1.91 -22.10
N ILE A 66 42.93 1.49 -21.00
CA ILE A 66 42.12 2.35 -20.11
C ILE A 66 42.97 3.44 -19.44
N ASP A 67 44.26 3.21 -19.32
CA ASP A 67 45.22 4.16 -18.79
C ASP A 67 45.33 5.46 -19.62
N ASP A 68 44.82 5.46 -20.85
CA ASP A 68 44.68 6.65 -21.69
C ASP A 68 43.56 7.61 -21.26
N VAL A 69 42.67 7.21 -20.34
CA VAL A 69 41.70 8.10 -19.74
C VAL A 69 42.43 9.18 -18.95
N ARG A 70 42.13 10.45 -19.26
CA ARG A 70 42.82 11.58 -18.59
C ARG A 70 42.46 11.58 -17.09
N ASP A 71 43.48 11.83 -16.26
CA ASP A 71 43.29 12.12 -14.84
C ASP A 71 42.34 13.29 -14.65
N SER A 72 41.10 12.98 -14.26
CA SER A 72 40.10 13.97 -13.81
C SER A 72 39.94 13.79 -12.31
N PRO A 73 39.94 14.86 -11.51
CA PRO A 73 39.70 14.73 -10.09
C PRO A 73 38.33 14.09 -9.85
N SER A 74 38.32 12.84 -9.41
CA SER A 74 37.11 12.11 -9.07
C SER A 74 36.68 12.49 -7.67
N ILE A 75 35.37 12.76 -7.51
CA ILE A 75 34.78 13.00 -6.19
C ILE A 75 34.54 11.65 -5.53
N THR A 76 35.13 11.47 -4.34
CA THR A 76 34.99 10.25 -3.53
C THR A 76 34.60 10.60 -2.10
N ALA A 77 34.19 9.61 -1.32
CA ALA A 77 33.87 9.77 0.10
C ALA A 77 34.44 8.61 0.91
N PRO A 78 34.70 8.77 2.22
CA PRO A 78 35.10 7.68 3.08
C PRO A 78 33.96 6.64 3.22
N ASP A 79 34.34 5.36 3.34
CA ASP A 79 33.40 4.30 3.70
C ASP A 79 32.78 4.63 5.07
N GLY A 80 31.44 4.55 5.15
CA GLY A 80 30.70 4.97 6.36
C GLY A 80 30.12 6.39 6.31
N LEU A 81 30.33 7.17 5.23
CA LEU A 81 29.64 8.45 5.05
C LEU A 81 28.12 8.23 5.03
N GLY A 82 27.36 8.97 5.88
CA GLY A 82 25.91 8.90 5.93
C GLY A 82 25.24 9.40 4.64
N GLY A 83 24.05 8.85 4.31
CA GLY A 83 23.35 9.12 3.05
C GLY A 83 23.02 10.57 2.78
N GLU A 84 22.65 11.34 3.81
CA GLU A 84 22.34 12.77 3.69
C GLU A 84 23.60 13.57 3.31
N ALA A 85 24.73 13.30 3.97
CA ALA A 85 26.00 13.94 3.66
C ALA A 85 26.50 13.52 2.26
N ALA A 86 26.26 12.26 1.88
CA ALA A 86 26.60 11.77 0.54
C ALA A 86 25.76 12.46 -0.53
N LEU A 87 24.44 12.62 -0.31
CA LEU A 87 23.54 13.32 -1.21
C LEU A 87 23.93 14.80 -1.36
N ALA A 88 24.21 15.48 -0.25
CA ALA A 88 24.68 16.87 -0.26
C ALA A 88 26.00 17.03 -1.03
N LEU A 89 26.92 16.07 -0.93
CA LEU A 89 28.16 16.04 -1.69
C LEU A 89 27.89 15.83 -3.19
N MET A 90 27.00 14.91 -3.53
CA MET A 90 26.57 14.65 -4.91
C MET A 90 25.88 15.86 -5.54
N ASP A 91 25.06 16.60 -4.79
CA ASP A 91 24.40 17.83 -5.23
C ASP A 91 25.40 18.93 -5.53
N ARG A 92 26.34 19.16 -4.60
CA ARG A 92 27.40 20.17 -4.75
C ARG A 92 28.25 19.97 -6.01
N HIS A 93 28.49 18.72 -6.38
CA HIS A 93 29.35 18.37 -7.51
C HIS A 93 28.59 17.94 -8.76
N SER A 94 27.24 17.93 -8.72
CA SER A 94 26.36 17.49 -9.83
C SER A 94 26.73 16.10 -10.36
N ILE A 95 26.98 15.15 -9.45
CA ILE A 95 27.31 13.76 -9.77
C ILE A 95 26.21 12.80 -9.33
N ASP A 96 26.03 11.69 -10.04
CA ASP A 96 25.02 10.67 -9.78
C ASP A 96 25.60 9.38 -9.17
N GLN A 97 26.94 9.25 -9.15
CA GLN A 97 27.67 8.13 -8.62
C GLN A 97 28.76 8.64 -7.67
N LEU A 98 28.84 8.08 -6.46
CA LEU A 98 29.83 8.47 -5.46
C LEU A 98 30.58 7.22 -4.96
N PRO A 99 31.84 7.01 -5.38
CA PRO A 99 32.69 5.94 -4.86
C PRO A 99 33.01 6.15 -3.38
N LEU A 100 32.94 5.07 -2.61
CA LEU A 100 33.32 5.04 -1.21
C LEU A 100 34.68 4.36 -1.07
N LEU A 101 35.63 4.99 -0.39
CA LEU A 101 36.97 4.46 -0.19
C LEU A 101 37.16 4.06 1.28
N ASP A 102 37.84 2.93 1.47
CA ASP A 102 38.31 2.50 2.78
C ASP A 102 39.58 3.28 3.21
N GLU A 103 40.08 2.96 4.40
CA GLU A 103 41.33 3.58 4.93
C GLU A 103 42.59 3.27 4.09
N ALA A 104 42.56 2.19 3.32
CA ALA A 104 43.68 1.83 2.39
C ALA A 104 43.54 2.54 1.03
N GLY A 105 42.45 3.29 0.79
CA GLY A 105 42.16 3.95 -0.46
C GLY A 105 41.62 3.00 -1.55
N GLN A 106 41.14 1.82 -1.15
CA GLN A 106 40.47 0.88 -2.05
C GLN A 106 38.99 1.17 -2.12
N VAL A 107 38.33 0.80 -3.23
CA VAL A 107 36.90 1.03 -3.39
C VAL A 107 36.12 0.03 -2.55
N ALA A 108 35.49 0.51 -1.47
CA ALA A 108 34.72 -0.29 -0.54
C ALA A 108 33.21 -0.36 -0.93
N GLY A 109 32.71 0.60 -1.73
CA GLY A 109 31.31 0.67 -2.12
C GLY A 109 31.00 1.76 -3.11
N LEU A 110 29.75 1.82 -3.55
CA LEU A 110 29.21 2.84 -4.44
C LEU A 110 27.85 3.31 -3.94
N TYR A 111 27.68 4.64 -3.81
CA TYR A 111 26.37 5.25 -3.70
C TYR A 111 25.89 5.75 -5.06
N LEU A 112 24.65 5.44 -5.39
CA LEU A 112 23.96 6.01 -6.53
C LEU A 112 22.95 7.05 -6.04
N ARG A 113 22.92 8.23 -6.68
CA ARG A 113 21.94 9.30 -6.35
C ARG A 113 20.52 8.76 -6.33
N ARG A 114 20.12 7.95 -7.32
CA ARG A 114 18.80 7.34 -7.42
C ARG A 114 18.43 6.46 -6.22
N ASP A 115 19.40 5.84 -5.55
CA ASP A 115 19.18 4.99 -4.37
C ASP A 115 19.07 5.85 -3.10
N LEU A 116 19.78 6.99 -3.04
CA LEU A 116 19.77 7.93 -1.94
C LEU A 116 18.60 8.93 -2.00
N ALA A 117 18.29 9.40 -3.21
CA ALA A 117 17.22 10.36 -3.48
C ALA A 117 15.90 9.71 -3.86
N ALA A 118 15.79 8.36 -3.84
CA ALA A 118 14.55 7.68 -4.18
C ALA A 118 13.42 8.15 -3.26
N ARG A 119 12.35 8.67 -3.86
CA ARG A 119 11.12 8.99 -3.16
C ARG A 119 10.58 7.76 -2.45
N ILE A 120 10.29 7.88 -1.17
CA ILE A 120 9.66 6.83 -0.38
C ILE A 120 8.16 7.02 -0.46
N PHE A 121 7.48 6.11 -1.17
CA PHE A 121 6.02 6.14 -1.32
C PHE A 121 5.33 5.56 -0.10
N LEU A 122 4.11 6.01 0.16
CA LEU A 122 3.28 5.53 1.27
C LEU A 122 3.03 4.01 1.17
N SER A 123 2.66 3.53 -0.01
CA SER A 123 2.42 2.11 -0.31
C SER A 123 2.55 1.88 -1.82
N ALA A 124 3.76 1.63 -2.29
CA ALA A 124 4.00 1.30 -3.70
C ALA A 124 3.58 -0.14 -4.01
N PRO A 125 3.15 -0.44 -5.24
CA PRO A 125 3.02 -1.83 -5.72
C PRO A 125 4.34 -2.59 -5.54
N HIS A 126 4.26 -3.86 -5.16
CA HIS A 126 5.42 -4.72 -5.01
C HIS A 126 5.30 -5.95 -5.91
N MET A 127 5.90 -5.87 -7.10
CA MET A 127 5.90 -6.95 -8.07
C MET A 127 7.00 -7.96 -7.73
N SER A 128 6.72 -9.26 -7.89
CA SER A 128 7.66 -10.36 -7.64
C SER A 128 8.32 -10.90 -8.90
N GLY A 129 7.70 -10.68 -10.06
CA GLY A 129 8.06 -11.26 -11.34
C GLY A 129 7.15 -12.45 -11.74
N ASP A 130 6.60 -13.16 -10.76
CA ASP A 130 5.72 -14.32 -10.99
C ASP A 130 4.45 -13.93 -11.79
N GLU A 131 4.02 -12.68 -11.68
CA GLU A 131 2.84 -12.12 -12.38
C GLU A 131 2.98 -12.17 -13.90
N MET A 132 4.22 -12.00 -14.40
CA MET A 132 4.48 -11.92 -15.84
C MET A 132 4.22 -13.22 -16.58
N ASP A 133 4.33 -14.37 -15.93
CA ASP A 133 4.06 -15.65 -16.55
C ASP A 133 2.57 -15.82 -16.83
N PHE A 134 1.71 -15.47 -15.86
CA PHE A 134 0.24 -15.48 -16.05
C PHE A 134 -0.24 -14.44 -17.06
N VAL A 135 0.39 -13.26 -17.08
CA VAL A 135 0.08 -12.23 -18.09
C VAL A 135 0.46 -12.72 -19.47
N ARG A 136 1.64 -13.31 -19.64
CA ARG A 136 2.09 -13.87 -20.93
C ARG A 136 1.15 -14.97 -21.40
N GLU A 137 0.76 -15.91 -20.53
CA GLU A 137 -0.21 -16.97 -20.84
C GLU A 137 -1.55 -16.40 -21.34
N ALA A 138 -2.04 -15.33 -20.72
CA ALA A 138 -3.27 -14.66 -21.13
C ALA A 138 -3.16 -14.09 -22.57
N PHE A 139 -2.00 -13.53 -22.95
CA PHE A 139 -1.75 -13.04 -24.30
C PHE A 139 -1.55 -14.16 -25.32
N GLU A 140 -0.77 -15.18 -24.98
CA GLU A 140 -0.50 -16.33 -25.85
C GLU A 140 -1.78 -17.13 -26.18
N SER A 141 -2.67 -17.28 -25.19
CA SER A 141 -3.96 -17.95 -25.35
C SER A 141 -5.05 -17.04 -25.93
N ASN A 142 -4.76 -15.73 -26.11
CA ASN A 142 -5.72 -14.70 -26.54
C ASN A 142 -6.92 -14.53 -25.57
N TRP A 143 -6.77 -14.91 -24.30
CA TRP A 143 -7.76 -14.71 -23.26
C TRP A 143 -7.48 -13.41 -22.49
N ILE A 144 -7.82 -12.25 -23.06
CA ILE A 144 -7.58 -10.93 -22.43
C ILE A 144 -8.86 -10.28 -21.88
N ALA A 145 -10.03 -10.79 -22.29
CA ALA A 145 -11.34 -10.27 -21.93
C ALA A 145 -11.68 -10.45 -20.45
N PRO A 146 -12.80 -9.86 -19.95
CA PRO A 146 -13.26 -10.05 -18.56
C PRO A 146 -13.86 -11.46 -18.30
N LEU A 147 -13.24 -12.46 -18.82
CA LEU A 147 -13.61 -13.87 -18.74
C LEU A 147 -12.37 -14.70 -19.05
N GLY A 148 -12.16 -15.82 -18.38
CA GLY A 148 -11.04 -16.69 -18.71
C GLY A 148 -10.46 -17.45 -17.51
N PRO A 149 -9.50 -18.37 -17.77
CA PRO A 149 -8.99 -19.30 -16.77
C PRO A 149 -8.31 -18.64 -15.58
N ASN A 150 -7.64 -17.48 -15.76
CA ASN A 150 -7.04 -16.74 -14.66
C ASN A 150 -8.08 -16.14 -13.73
N VAL A 151 -9.21 -15.65 -14.27
CA VAL A 151 -10.32 -15.13 -13.45
C VAL A 151 -10.87 -16.22 -12.55
N ASP A 152 -11.18 -17.40 -13.14
CA ASP A 152 -11.74 -18.54 -12.40
C ASP A 152 -10.75 -19.09 -11.37
N ALA A 153 -9.45 -19.13 -11.70
CA ALA A 153 -8.42 -19.57 -10.79
C ALA A 153 -8.23 -18.58 -9.63
N PHE A 154 -8.17 -17.28 -9.91
CA PHE A 154 -7.99 -16.24 -8.89
C PHE A 154 -9.16 -16.21 -7.91
N GLU A 155 -10.40 -16.39 -8.37
CA GLU A 155 -11.58 -16.52 -7.49
C GLU A 155 -11.41 -17.72 -6.52
N ARG A 156 -10.97 -18.89 -7.02
CA ARG A 156 -10.73 -20.07 -6.16
C ARG A 156 -9.58 -19.87 -5.19
N GLU A 157 -8.50 -19.23 -5.63
CA GLU A 157 -7.31 -18.96 -4.81
C GLU A 157 -7.64 -17.98 -3.67
N VAL A 158 -8.42 -16.90 -3.94
CA VAL A 158 -8.87 -15.97 -2.90
C VAL A 158 -9.85 -16.66 -1.94
N ALA A 159 -10.80 -17.43 -2.44
CA ALA A 159 -11.73 -18.19 -1.59
C ALA A 159 -10.99 -19.16 -0.66
N ALA A 160 -9.97 -19.85 -1.17
CA ALA A 160 -9.15 -20.78 -0.38
C ALA A 160 -8.36 -20.06 0.74
N VAL A 161 -7.75 -18.91 0.43
CA VAL A 161 -6.98 -18.12 1.41
C VAL A 161 -7.87 -17.53 2.50
N THR A 162 -9.10 -17.15 2.15
CA THR A 162 -10.06 -16.55 3.10
C THR A 162 -10.90 -17.58 3.83
N GLY A 163 -10.94 -18.81 3.33
CA GLY A 163 -11.71 -19.90 3.93
C GLY A 163 -13.21 -19.82 3.67
N VAL A 164 -13.64 -19.02 2.69
CA VAL A 164 -15.05 -18.90 2.25
C VAL A 164 -15.35 -19.88 1.10
N ALA A 165 -16.63 -20.18 0.89
CA ALA A 165 -17.01 -21.16 -0.13
C ALA A 165 -16.83 -20.66 -1.57
N SER A 166 -16.99 -19.34 -1.82
CA SER A 166 -17.01 -18.80 -3.19
C SER A 166 -16.61 -17.33 -3.27
N ALA A 167 -16.15 -16.93 -4.45
CA ALA A 167 -15.70 -15.57 -4.75
C ALA A 167 -16.14 -15.14 -6.16
N ALA A 168 -16.30 -13.84 -6.39
CA ALA A 168 -16.55 -13.23 -7.69
C ALA A 168 -15.58 -12.07 -7.94
N ALA A 169 -14.70 -12.19 -8.93
CA ALA A 169 -13.70 -11.20 -9.29
C ALA A 169 -14.34 -10.03 -10.03
N LEU A 170 -14.07 -8.82 -9.59
CA LEU A 170 -14.71 -7.59 -10.04
C LEU A 170 -13.67 -6.50 -10.37
N SER A 171 -14.10 -5.45 -11.05
CA SER A 171 -13.25 -4.37 -11.51
C SER A 171 -12.71 -3.45 -10.39
N SER A 172 -13.33 -3.45 -9.22
CA SER A 172 -12.89 -2.69 -8.04
C SER A 172 -13.61 -3.14 -6.77
N GLY A 173 -13.06 -2.82 -5.59
CA GLY A 173 -13.76 -2.98 -4.32
C GLY A 173 -15.06 -2.16 -4.26
N THR A 174 -15.06 -0.96 -4.84
CA THR A 174 -16.29 -0.12 -4.93
C THR A 174 -17.39 -0.82 -5.72
N ALA A 175 -17.06 -1.46 -6.86
CA ALA A 175 -18.02 -2.25 -7.63
C ALA A 175 -18.54 -3.46 -6.82
N ALA A 176 -17.67 -4.07 -6.01
CA ALA A 176 -18.03 -5.18 -5.15
C ALA A 176 -19.02 -4.76 -4.04
N ILE A 177 -18.78 -3.63 -3.36
CA ILE A 177 -19.72 -3.07 -2.37
C ILE A 177 -21.05 -2.70 -3.02
N HIS A 178 -21.02 -2.09 -4.21
CA HIS A 178 -22.23 -1.73 -4.94
C HIS A 178 -23.08 -2.97 -5.24
N LEU A 179 -22.49 -4.03 -5.78
CA LEU A 179 -23.21 -5.30 -6.01
C LEU A 179 -23.69 -5.95 -4.72
N ALA A 180 -22.90 -5.90 -3.63
CA ALA A 180 -23.33 -6.42 -2.34
C ALA A 180 -24.60 -5.74 -1.82
N LEU A 181 -24.71 -4.43 -1.98
CA LEU A 181 -25.92 -3.69 -1.62
C LEU A 181 -27.13 -4.11 -2.47
N ILE A 182 -26.96 -4.26 -3.78
CA ILE A 182 -28.01 -4.75 -4.69
C ILE A 182 -28.47 -6.15 -4.28
N LEU A 183 -27.53 -7.06 -4.03
CA LEU A 183 -27.78 -8.45 -3.65
C LEU A 183 -28.51 -8.57 -2.30
N LEU A 184 -28.33 -7.59 -1.40
CA LEU A 184 -29.08 -7.47 -0.14
C LEU A 184 -30.41 -6.71 -0.29
N GLY A 185 -30.78 -6.33 -1.51
CA GLY A 185 -32.06 -5.66 -1.82
C GLY A 185 -32.11 -4.22 -1.33
N VAL A 186 -30.96 -3.52 -1.26
CA VAL A 186 -30.90 -2.10 -0.94
C VAL A 186 -31.36 -1.28 -2.14
N GLY A 187 -32.30 -0.36 -1.93
CA GLY A 187 -32.85 0.51 -2.95
C GLY A 187 -33.21 1.90 -2.44
N PRO A 188 -33.92 2.70 -3.25
CA PRO A 188 -34.28 4.08 -2.90
C PRO A 188 -35.04 4.18 -1.58
N GLY A 189 -34.55 5.05 -0.70
CA GLY A 189 -35.13 5.31 0.60
C GLY A 189 -34.79 4.29 1.69
N ASP A 190 -34.14 3.19 1.38
CA ASP A 190 -33.63 2.26 2.39
C ASP A 190 -32.45 2.91 3.17
N ARG A 191 -32.19 2.38 4.36
CA ARG A 191 -31.08 2.82 5.20
C ARG A 191 -29.95 1.80 5.21
N VAL A 192 -28.72 2.28 5.24
CA VAL A 192 -27.52 1.46 5.43
C VAL A 192 -26.62 2.09 6.49
N ILE A 193 -26.28 1.32 7.51
CA ILE A 193 -25.28 1.76 8.51
C ILE A 193 -23.90 1.50 7.96
N CYS A 194 -22.96 2.45 8.15
CA CYS A 194 -21.59 2.35 7.69
C CYS A 194 -20.61 2.92 8.72
N SER A 195 -19.44 2.33 8.85
CA SER A 195 -18.32 2.94 9.60
C SER A 195 -18.05 4.35 9.10
N SER A 196 -17.89 5.31 10.02
CA SER A 196 -17.58 6.69 9.63
C SER A 196 -16.11 6.89 9.28
N LEU A 197 -15.21 6.28 10.05
CA LEU A 197 -13.76 6.34 9.79
C LEU A 197 -13.39 5.29 8.74
N THR A 198 -13.49 5.68 7.47
CA THR A 198 -13.24 4.81 6.33
C THR A 198 -12.90 5.60 5.08
N PHE A 199 -12.48 4.88 4.02
CA PHE A 199 -12.38 5.43 2.68
C PHE A 199 -13.78 5.60 2.04
N ALA A 200 -13.94 6.63 1.20
CA ALA A 200 -15.25 6.98 0.62
C ALA A 200 -15.91 5.85 -0.20
N ALA A 201 -15.12 4.87 -0.66
CA ALA A 201 -15.65 3.73 -1.42
C ALA A 201 -16.60 2.83 -0.60
N SER A 202 -16.50 2.82 0.74
CA SER A 202 -17.43 2.10 1.60
C SER A 202 -18.81 2.75 1.62
N ALA A 203 -18.89 4.09 1.50
CA ALA A 203 -20.11 4.87 1.66
C ALA A 203 -20.76 5.30 0.33
N ASN A 204 -19.96 5.63 -0.70
CA ASN A 204 -20.48 6.11 -2.00
C ASN A 204 -21.51 5.15 -2.64
N PRO A 205 -21.33 3.80 -2.61
CA PRO A 205 -22.30 2.88 -3.19
C PRO A 205 -23.68 2.93 -2.54
N ILE A 206 -23.79 3.39 -1.30
CA ILE A 206 -25.08 3.62 -0.63
C ILE A 206 -25.86 4.69 -1.41
N LEU A 207 -25.20 5.79 -1.78
CA LEU A 207 -25.79 6.84 -2.60
C LEU A 207 -26.11 6.39 -4.03
N TYR A 208 -25.33 5.43 -4.60
CA TYR A 208 -25.63 4.87 -5.92
C TYR A 208 -26.99 4.15 -5.93
N GLN A 209 -27.38 3.57 -4.78
CA GLN A 209 -28.70 2.93 -4.58
C GLN A 209 -29.79 3.92 -4.16
N ALA A 210 -29.51 5.23 -4.14
CA ALA A 210 -30.40 6.25 -3.61
C ALA A 210 -30.88 5.93 -2.15
N ALA A 211 -30.06 5.21 -1.40
CA ALA A 211 -30.27 4.86 0.00
C ALA A 211 -29.66 5.91 0.94
N GLU A 212 -30.13 5.94 2.19
CA GLU A 212 -29.69 6.87 3.25
C GLU A 212 -28.55 6.25 4.07
N PRO A 213 -27.31 6.81 4.06
CA PRO A 213 -26.26 6.36 4.94
C PRO A 213 -26.49 6.86 6.37
N ILE A 214 -26.26 5.97 7.36
CA ILE A 214 -26.14 6.29 8.77
C ILE A 214 -24.73 5.95 9.20
N PHE A 215 -23.95 6.96 9.59
CA PHE A 215 -22.57 6.75 10.01
C PHE A 215 -22.48 6.44 11.50
N VAL A 216 -21.58 5.51 11.84
CA VAL A 216 -21.30 5.09 13.21
C VAL A 216 -19.84 5.41 13.53
N ASP A 217 -19.64 5.96 14.73
CA ASP A 217 -18.33 6.35 15.24
C ASP A 217 -17.37 5.17 15.40
N ALA A 218 -16.09 5.49 15.50
CA ALA A 218 -15.04 4.55 15.82
C ALA A 218 -14.91 4.30 17.32
N GLU A 219 -14.15 3.25 17.70
CA GLU A 219 -13.68 3.02 19.06
C GLU A 219 -12.16 3.15 19.17
N ASP A 220 -11.66 3.43 20.36
CA ASP A 220 -10.22 3.59 20.60
C ASP A 220 -9.42 2.29 20.43
N GLY A 221 -10.04 1.15 20.75
CA GLY A 221 -9.36 -0.14 20.84
C GLY A 221 -8.95 -0.75 19.52
N SER A 222 -9.61 -0.36 18.41
CA SER A 222 -9.35 -0.89 17.07
C SER A 222 -9.36 0.18 15.98
N TRP A 223 -9.84 1.40 16.29
CA TRP A 223 -10.19 2.47 15.35
C TRP A 223 -11.33 2.10 14.37
N ASN A 224 -11.90 0.94 14.53
CA ASN A 224 -13.03 0.44 13.74
C ASN A 224 -14.37 0.79 14.38
N MET A 225 -15.48 0.34 13.77
CA MET A 225 -16.84 0.64 14.22
C MET A 225 -17.03 0.35 15.71
N CYS A 226 -17.52 1.34 16.46
CA CYS A 226 -17.82 1.21 17.87
C CYS A 226 -19.08 0.36 18.11
N PRO A 227 -19.01 -0.79 18.84
CA PRO A 227 -20.17 -1.64 19.10
C PRO A 227 -21.30 -0.94 19.86
N VAL A 228 -20.95 -0.06 20.81
CA VAL A 228 -21.95 0.71 21.58
C VAL A 228 -22.70 1.71 20.70
N ALA A 229 -21.98 2.38 19.79
CA ALA A 229 -22.59 3.31 18.84
C ALA A 229 -23.44 2.58 17.79
N LEU A 230 -23.02 1.39 17.34
CA LEU A 230 -23.78 0.54 16.43
C LEU A 230 -25.12 0.11 17.06
N GLU A 231 -25.09 -0.42 18.28
CA GLU A 231 -26.30 -0.83 18.99
C GLU A 231 -27.29 0.33 19.17
N LYS A 232 -26.77 1.51 19.53
CA LYS A 232 -27.57 2.73 19.64
C LYS A 232 -28.19 3.15 18.31
N ALA A 233 -27.45 3.06 17.19
CA ALA A 233 -27.97 3.36 15.86
C ALA A 233 -29.10 2.41 15.46
N LEU A 234 -28.92 1.11 15.70
CA LEU A 234 -29.94 0.08 15.44
C LEU A 234 -31.18 0.25 16.31
N ASP A 235 -31.00 0.58 17.60
CA ASP A 235 -32.12 0.89 18.50
C ASP A 235 -32.91 2.12 18.06
N GLN A 236 -32.25 3.14 17.55
CA GLN A 236 -32.94 4.32 16.98
C GLN A 236 -33.75 3.93 15.76
N CYS A 237 -33.16 3.19 14.81
CA CYS A 237 -33.89 2.71 13.62
C CYS A 237 -35.07 1.83 13.98
N ARG A 238 -34.98 0.95 14.99
CA ARG A 238 -36.04 0.12 15.46
C ARG A 238 -37.19 0.94 16.05
N ARG A 239 -36.88 1.96 16.86
CA ARG A 239 -37.90 2.87 17.43
C ARG A 239 -38.61 3.69 16.37
N GLU A 240 -37.95 4.03 15.29
CA GLU A 240 -38.54 4.73 14.13
C GLU A 240 -39.33 3.79 13.20
N GLY A 241 -39.28 2.48 13.43
CA GLY A 241 -39.92 1.47 12.57
C GLY A 241 -39.30 1.34 11.19
N HIS A 242 -38.04 1.81 11.01
CA HIS A 242 -37.32 1.80 9.73
C HIS A 242 -35.91 1.24 9.92
N MET A 243 -35.82 -0.08 9.89
CA MET A 243 -34.56 -0.82 10.07
C MET A 243 -33.66 -0.67 8.85
N PRO A 244 -32.32 -0.62 9.05
CA PRO A 244 -31.39 -0.62 7.94
C PRO A 244 -31.40 -1.98 7.24
N LYS A 245 -31.14 -1.97 5.91
CA LYS A 245 -31.04 -3.18 5.08
C LYS A 245 -29.70 -3.88 5.25
N ALA A 246 -28.63 -3.14 5.61
CA ALA A 246 -27.31 -3.68 5.82
C ALA A 246 -26.50 -2.83 6.80
N VAL A 247 -25.47 -3.43 7.38
CA VAL A 247 -24.39 -2.75 8.10
C VAL A 247 -23.09 -3.00 7.33
N ILE A 248 -22.34 -1.96 6.94
CA ILE A 248 -21.00 -2.04 6.35
C ILE A 248 -20.00 -1.80 7.47
N ILE A 249 -19.28 -2.85 7.86
CA ILE A 249 -18.20 -2.82 8.85
C ILE A 249 -16.88 -2.85 8.09
N VAL A 250 -15.97 -1.93 8.43
CA VAL A 250 -14.68 -1.77 7.75
C VAL A 250 -13.56 -2.29 8.64
N ASP A 251 -12.56 -2.94 8.03
CA ASP A 251 -11.31 -3.35 8.67
C ASP A 251 -10.21 -2.33 8.36
N LEU A 252 -10.22 -1.23 9.09
CA LEU A 252 -9.41 -0.05 8.80
C LEU A 252 -7.90 -0.33 8.87
N TYR A 253 -7.16 0.07 7.84
CA TYR A 253 -5.70 -0.08 7.70
C TYR A 253 -5.17 -1.51 7.92
N GLY A 254 -6.05 -2.50 7.75
CA GLY A 254 -5.72 -3.90 7.91
C GLY A 254 -5.95 -4.45 9.31
N GLN A 255 -6.46 -3.65 10.24
CA GLN A 255 -6.88 -4.09 11.57
C GLN A 255 -8.30 -4.63 11.51
N PRO A 256 -8.54 -5.92 11.84
CA PRO A 256 -9.89 -6.47 11.95
C PRO A 256 -10.76 -5.63 12.89
N ALA A 257 -12.03 -5.44 12.56
CA ALA A 257 -13.00 -4.93 13.50
C ALA A 257 -13.29 -5.93 14.62
N ASP A 258 -13.85 -5.49 15.75
CA ASP A 258 -14.23 -6.39 16.85
C ASP A 258 -15.52 -7.16 16.53
N TYR A 259 -15.39 -8.13 15.61
CA TYR A 259 -16.52 -8.96 15.16
C TYR A 259 -17.13 -9.79 16.28
N ASP A 260 -16.38 -10.13 17.32
CA ASP A 260 -16.91 -10.84 18.51
C ASP A 260 -18.02 -10.04 19.21
N ARG A 261 -17.94 -8.70 19.16
CA ARG A 261 -18.95 -7.80 19.73
C ARG A 261 -19.95 -7.29 18.70
N LEU A 262 -19.52 -7.03 17.47
CA LEU A 262 -20.36 -6.42 16.43
C LEU A 262 -21.38 -7.41 15.83
N LEU A 263 -20.98 -8.65 15.52
CA LEU A 263 -21.89 -9.63 14.91
C LEU A 263 -23.07 -9.99 15.80
N PRO A 264 -22.90 -10.30 17.11
CA PRO A 264 -24.05 -10.57 17.98
C PRO A 264 -25.03 -9.40 18.09
N ILE A 265 -24.55 -8.15 17.91
CA ILE A 265 -25.43 -6.99 17.84
C ILE A 265 -26.26 -7.07 16.55
N CYS A 266 -25.63 -7.20 15.38
CA CYS A 266 -26.32 -7.27 14.09
C CYS A 266 -27.34 -8.43 14.04
N ASP A 267 -26.98 -9.59 14.58
CA ASP A 267 -27.83 -10.79 14.64
C ASP A 267 -29.10 -10.55 15.46
N ARG A 268 -29.01 -9.87 16.63
CA ARG A 268 -30.19 -9.50 17.45
C ARG A 268 -31.20 -8.62 16.70
N TYR A 269 -30.72 -7.82 15.75
CA TYR A 269 -31.58 -6.96 14.93
C TYR A 269 -31.90 -7.55 13.57
N ALA A 270 -31.38 -8.78 13.27
CA ALA A 270 -31.55 -9.47 11.98
C ALA A 270 -31.10 -8.61 10.79
N VAL A 271 -30.02 -7.85 10.93
CA VAL A 271 -29.46 -7.00 9.87
C VAL A 271 -28.18 -7.64 9.32
N PRO A 272 -28.11 -7.94 8.01
CA PRO A 272 -26.94 -8.54 7.42
C PRO A 272 -25.73 -7.58 7.41
N VAL A 273 -24.53 -8.17 7.53
CA VAL A 273 -23.26 -7.45 7.52
C VAL A 273 -22.57 -7.61 6.17
N ILE A 274 -22.13 -6.51 5.60
CA ILE A 274 -21.11 -6.43 4.56
C ILE A 274 -19.79 -6.10 5.26
N GLU A 275 -18.80 -6.98 5.13
CA GLU A 275 -17.45 -6.77 5.63
C GLU A 275 -16.61 -6.08 4.55
N ASP A 276 -16.27 -4.83 4.75
CA ASP A 276 -15.32 -4.14 3.87
C ASP A 276 -13.88 -4.46 4.33
N ALA A 277 -13.39 -5.58 3.84
CA ALA A 277 -12.04 -6.10 4.04
C ALA A 277 -11.04 -5.60 2.97
N ALA A 278 -11.35 -4.48 2.30
CA ALA A 278 -10.52 -3.93 1.21
C ALA A 278 -9.08 -3.62 1.63
N GLU A 279 -8.81 -3.53 2.93
CA GLU A 279 -7.50 -3.22 3.51
C GLU A 279 -6.93 -4.40 4.34
N SER A 280 -7.70 -5.48 4.55
CA SER A 280 -7.39 -6.51 5.55
C SER A 280 -7.16 -7.92 5.00
N LEU A 281 -6.96 -8.10 3.68
CA LEU A 281 -6.60 -9.42 3.15
C LEU A 281 -5.32 -9.94 3.83
N GLY A 282 -5.37 -11.17 4.36
CA GLY A 282 -4.31 -11.78 5.17
C GLY A 282 -4.33 -11.38 6.65
N SER A 283 -5.30 -10.56 7.08
CA SER A 283 -5.60 -10.31 8.49
C SER A 283 -6.56 -11.35 9.04
N SER A 284 -6.58 -11.51 10.37
CA SER A 284 -7.47 -12.48 11.02
C SER A 284 -7.87 -12.05 12.44
N LEU A 285 -9.01 -12.57 12.90
CA LEU A 285 -9.44 -12.49 14.28
C LEU A 285 -9.69 -13.91 14.80
N ARG A 286 -9.00 -14.30 15.88
CA ARG A 286 -9.02 -15.65 16.47
C ARG A 286 -8.80 -16.77 15.45
N GLY A 287 -7.91 -16.53 14.47
CA GLY A 287 -7.58 -17.49 13.42
C GLY A 287 -8.58 -17.55 12.26
N ARG A 288 -9.69 -16.81 12.32
CA ARG A 288 -10.63 -16.66 11.21
C ARG A 288 -10.21 -15.48 10.33
N SER A 289 -10.10 -15.68 9.03
CA SER A 289 -9.65 -14.67 8.07
C SER A 289 -10.66 -13.53 7.91
N CYS A 290 -10.17 -12.29 7.79
CA CYS A 290 -11.00 -11.18 7.33
C CYS A 290 -11.55 -11.46 5.92
N GLY A 291 -12.72 -10.89 5.62
CA GLY A 291 -13.52 -11.17 4.43
C GLY A 291 -14.52 -12.31 4.64
N SER A 292 -14.44 -13.05 5.76
CA SER A 292 -15.33 -14.16 6.06
C SER A 292 -16.36 -13.89 7.15
N PHE A 293 -16.28 -12.75 7.87
CA PHE A 293 -17.14 -12.45 9.00
C PHE A 293 -18.54 -11.99 8.59
N GLY A 294 -18.65 -11.20 7.51
CA GLY A 294 -19.93 -10.74 6.99
C GLY A 294 -20.69 -11.81 6.20
N ARG A 295 -21.97 -11.55 5.92
CA ARG A 295 -22.72 -12.31 4.92
C ARG A 295 -22.07 -12.19 3.53
N ILE A 296 -21.44 -11.05 3.26
CA ILE A 296 -20.66 -10.74 2.07
C ILE A 296 -19.38 -10.06 2.53
N GLY A 297 -18.21 -10.54 2.08
CA GLY A 297 -16.92 -9.91 2.27
C GLY A 297 -16.44 -9.25 0.98
N ILE A 298 -15.69 -8.15 1.11
CA ILE A 298 -15.22 -7.35 -0.01
C ILE A 298 -13.70 -7.16 0.08
N PHE A 299 -12.98 -7.45 -1.00
CA PHE A 299 -11.56 -7.12 -1.13
C PHE A 299 -11.30 -6.12 -2.24
N SER A 300 -10.19 -5.40 -2.12
CA SER A 300 -9.69 -4.49 -3.13
C SER A 300 -8.26 -4.86 -3.52
N PHE A 301 -7.99 -4.83 -4.82
CA PHE A 301 -6.66 -5.07 -5.40
C PHE A 301 -6.15 -3.83 -6.15
N ASN A 302 -6.52 -2.63 -5.68
CA ASN A 302 -5.97 -1.38 -6.20
C ASN A 302 -4.45 -1.33 -6.04
N GLY A 303 -3.76 -0.48 -6.80
CA GLY A 303 -2.31 -0.42 -6.88
C GLY A 303 -1.55 -0.37 -5.56
N ASN A 304 -2.14 0.22 -4.52
CA ASN A 304 -1.51 0.43 -3.21
C ASN A 304 -1.90 -0.60 -2.14
N LYS A 305 -2.73 -1.61 -2.45
CA LYS A 305 -3.19 -2.61 -1.49
C LYS A 305 -2.11 -3.64 -1.15
N ILE A 306 -2.40 -4.55 -0.21
CA ILE A 306 -1.45 -5.57 0.28
C ILE A 306 -0.93 -6.44 -0.87
N ILE A 307 -1.82 -6.79 -1.80
CA ILE A 307 -1.54 -7.32 -3.14
C ILE A 307 -2.32 -6.49 -4.16
N THR A 308 -1.87 -6.46 -5.40
CA THR A 308 -2.47 -5.63 -6.44
C THR A 308 -2.73 -6.40 -7.72
N THR A 309 -3.79 -5.98 -8.44
CA THR A 309 -4.03 -6.32 -9.85
C THR A 309 -4.02 -5.05 -10.72
N SER A 310 -3.30 -3.97 -10.31
CA SER A 310 -3.42 -2.61 -10.86
C SER A 310 -4.74 -1.95 -10.43
N GLY A 311 -5.85 -2.49 -10.82
CA GLY A 311 -7.22 -2.22 -10.36
C GLY A 311 -8.00 -3.51 -10.30
N GLY A 312 -8.84 -3.68 -9.28
CA GLY A 312 -9.64 -4.89 -9.09
C GLY A 312 -10.27 -4.95 -7.71
N GLY A 313 -11.18 -5.88 -7.56
CA GLY A 313 -11.82 -6.23 -6.30
C GLY A 313 -12.37 -7.65 -6.32
N MET A 314 -12.86 -8.11 -5.20
CA MET A 314 -13.47 -9.43 -5.05
C MET A 314 -14.66 -9.31 -4.09
N LEU A 315 -15.77 -9.92 -4.46
CA LEU A 315 -16.89 -10.19 -3.56
C LEU A 315 -16.80 -11.66 -3.16
N VAL A 316 -16.84 -11.95 -1.87
CA VAL A 316 -16.73 -13.30 -1.34
C VAL A 316 -17.92 -13.64 -0.45
N ALA A 317 -18.35 -14.89 -0.43
CA ALA A 317 -19.46 -15.35 0.40
C ALA A 317 -19.41 -16.87 0.61
N ASP A 318 -20.02 -17.33 1.71
CA ASP A 318 -20.22 -18.77 1.95
C ASP A 318 -21.42 -19.33 1.15
N ASP A 319 -22.37 -18.48 0.78
CA ASP A 319 -23.47 -18.85 -0.10
C ASP A 319 -23.09 -18.65 -1.58
N PRO A 320 -22.86 -19.74 -2.37
CA PRO A 320 -22.48 -19.63 -3.76
C PRO A 320 -23.51 -18.89 -4.63
N ALA A 321 -24.79 -18.90 -4.26
CA ALA A 321 -25.84 -18.18 -4.99
C ALA A 321 -25.58 -16.67 -5.03
N ILE A 322 -25.00 -16.12 -3.96
CA ILE A 322 -24.62 -14.69 -3.89
C ILE A 322 -23.56 -14.36 -4.93
N THR A 323 -22.50 -15.16 -5.00
CA THR A 323 -21.38 -14.91 -5.94
C THR A 323 -21.76 -15.22 -7.39
N GLU A 324 -22.62 -16.20 -7.63
CA GLU A 324 -23.17 -16.49 -8.98
C GLU A 324 -24.01 -15.32 -9.47
N HIS A 325 -24.89 -14.79 -8.61
CA HIS A 325 -25.69 -13.61 -8.97
C HIS A 325 -24.80 -12.36 -9.13
N ALA A 326 -23.77 -12.18 -8.30
CA ALA A 326 -22.78 -11.12 -8.48
C ALA A 326 -22.09 -11.19 -9.85
N ARG A 327 -21.68 -12.39 -10.30
CA ARG A 327 -21.07 -12.60 -11.64
C ARG A 327 -22.06 -12.26 -12.75
N LYS A 328 -23.33 -12.68 -12.62
CA LYS A 328 -24.39 -12.33 -13.58
C LYS A 328 -24.56 -10.82 -13.68
N LEU A 329 -24.74 -10.15 -12.55
CA LEU A 329 -24.87 -8.69 -12.51
C LEU A 329 -23.63 -7.98 -13.10
N ALA A 330 -22.43 -8.47 -12.82
CA ALA A 330 -21.17 -7.91 -13.29
C ALA A 330 -20.94 -8.08 -14.81
N THR A 331 -21.72 -8.95 -15.48
CA THR A 331 -21.70 -9.22 -16.91
C THR A 331 -22.99 -8.76 -17.59
N GLN A 332 -23.45 -7.55 -17.27
CA GLN A 332 -24.67 -6.90 -17.78
C GLN A 332 -25.97 -7.66 -17.46
N ALA A 333 -25.98 -8.57 -16.50
CA ALA A 333 -27.12 -9.42 -16.15
C ALA A 333 -27.70 -10.18 -17.37
N ARG A 334 -26.85 -10.63 -18.28
CA ARG A 334 -27.27 -11.36 -19.47
C ARG A 334 -27.81 -12.74 -19.10
N GLU A 335 -28.98 -13.09 -19.67
CA GLU A 335 -29.59 -14.42 -19.54
C GLU A 335 -28.83 -15.47 -20.37
N ASN A 336 -28.90 -16.73 -19.93
CA ASN A 336 -28.26 -17.84 -20.63
C ASN A 336 -29.19 -18.39 -21.74
N VAL A 337 -29.41 -17.57 -22.76
CA VAL A 337 -30.22 -17.90 -23.95
C VAL A 337 -29.43 -17.55 -25.22
N PRO A 338 -29.79 -18.10 -26.42
CA PRO A 338 -29.03 -17.87 -27.65
C PRO A 338 -28.98 -16.42 -28.16
N TRP A 339 -29.87 -15.56 -27.67
CA TRP A 339 -29.90 -14.14 -27.99
C TRP A 339 -29.53 -13.29 -26.77
N TYR A 340 -29.37 -11.97 -26.95
CA TYR A 340 -29.15 -11.04 -25.83
C TYR A 340 -30.51 -10.73 -25.18
N GLU A 341 -30.68 -11.22 -23.93
CA GLU A 341 -31.84 -10.96 -23.12
C GLU A 341 -31.41 -10.52 -21.73
N HIS A 342 -32.10 -9.55 -21.16
CA HIS A 342 -31.80 -8.95 -19.86
C HIS A 342 -33.13 -8.75 -19.10
N VAL A 343 -33.31 -9.44 -17.99
CA VAL A 343 -34.50 -9.34 -17.14
C VAL A 343 -34.26 -8.48 -15.91
N GLU A 344 -33.01 -8.13 -15.64
CA GLU A 344 -32.60 -7.24 -14.55
C GLU A 344 -31.49 -6.30 -15.01
N LEU A 345 -31.27 -5.21 -14.26
CA LEU A 345 -30.22 -4.25 -14.54
C LEU A 345 -28.84 -4.84 -14.18
N GLY A 346 -27.94 -4.90 -15.13
CA GLY A 346 -26.58 -5.37 -14.94
C GLY A 346 -25.54 -4.29 -15.19
N PHE A 347 -24.26 -4.63 -14.93
CA PHE A 347 -23.11 -3.73 -14.95
C PHE A 347 -21.95 -4.38 -15.73
N ASN A 348 -21.01 -3.59 -16.18
CA ASN A 348 -19.75 -4.06 -16.72
C ASN A 348 -18.67 -3.98 -15.62
N TYR A 349 -18.73 -4.91 -14.65
CA TYR A 349 -17.92 -4.90 -13.43
C TYR A 349 -17.01 -6.11 -13.30
N ARG A 350 -16.90 -6.98 -14.31
CA ARG A 350 -15.99 -8.14 -14.26
C ARG A 350 -14.52 -7.71 -14.36
N MET A 351 -13.65 -8.43 -13.66
CA MET A 351 -12.20 -8.32 -13.78
C MET A 351 -11.75 -8.95 -15.12
N SER A 352 -10.77 -8.34 -15.81
CA SER A 352 -10.17 -8.94 -17.00
C SER A 352 -9.25 -10.10 -16.63
N ASN A 353 -9.07 -11.05 -17.57
CA ASN A 353 -8.19 -12.20 -17.38
C ASN A 353 -6.71 -11.82 -17.20
N VAL A 354 -6.28 -10.69 -17.78
CA VAL A 354 -4.92 -10.15 -17.60
C VAL A 354 -4.71 -9.69 -16.17
N LEU A 355 -5.65 -8.90 -15.62
CA LEU A 355 -5.57 -8.42 -14.23
C LEU A 355 -5.68 -9.57 -13.22
N ALA A 356 -6.53 -10.56 -13.50
CA ALA A 356 -6.60 -11.77 -12.69
C ALA A 356 -5.29 -12.56 -12.71
N GLY A 357 -4.59 -12.60 -13.84
CA GLY A 357 -3.25 -13.19 -13.96
C GLY A 357 -2.24 -12.50 -13.05
N ILE A 358 -2.24 -11.16 -12.99
CA ILE A 358 -1.44 -10.41 -12.02
C ILE A 358 -1.80 -10.83 -10.60
N GLY A 359 -3.11 -10.91 -10.28
CA GLY A 359 -3.61 -11.31 -8.96
C GLY A 359 -3.14 -12.69 -8.52
N ARG A 360 -3.09 -13.65 -9.44
CA ARG A 360 -2.58 -15.01 -9.19
C ARG A 360 -1.09 -14.99 -8.82
N GLY A 361 -0.26 -14.25 -9.53
CA GLY A 361 1.14 -14.08 -9.17
C GLY A 361 1.34 -13.39 -7.82
N GLN A 362 0.45 -12.47 -7.46
CA GLN A 362 0.49 -11.75 -6.19
C GLN A 362 0.00 -12.59 -4.99
N ILE A 363 -1.09 -13.37 -5.15
CA ILE A 363 -1.71 -14.09 -4.02
C ILE A 363 -0.79 -15.15 -3.43
N VAL A 364 0.07 -15.79 -4.22
CA VAL A 364 1.06 -16.78 -3.74
C VAL A 364 2.10 -16.16 -2.80
N ARG A 365 2.28 -14.85 -2.85
CA ARG A 365 3.21 -14.09 -1.99
C ARG A 365 2.54 -13.37 -0.83
N LEU A 366 1.23 -13.60 -0.59
CA LEU A 366 0.46 -12.82 0.38
C LEU A 366 1.10 -12.82 1.78
N GLU A 367 1.46 -13.99 2.33
CA GLU A 367 2.08 -14.08 3.66
C GLU A 367 3.43 -13.38 3.74
N GLU A 368 4.24 -13.42 2.69
CA GLU A 368 5.49 -12.66 2.60
C GLU A 368 5.22 -11.16 2.66
N ARG A 369 4.17 -10.69 1.96
CA ARG A 369 3.77 -9.27 1.97
C ARG A 369 3.28 -8.83 3.35
N VAL A 370 2.46 -9.66 4.00
CA VAL A 370 1.99 -9.40 5.38
C VAL A 370 3.17 -9.37 6.35
N ALA A 371 4.06 -10.36 6.30
CA ALA A 371 5.23 -10.42 7.16
C ALA A 371 6.14 -9.19 6.96
N ALA A 372 6.38 -8.77 5.72
CA ALA A 372 7.19 -7.60 5.41
C ALA A 372 6.57 -6.30 5.96
N ARG A 373 5.26 -6.08 5.81
CA ARG A 373 4.59 -4.89 6.36
C ARG A 373 4.58 -4.88 7.88
N ARG A 374 4.39 -6.03 8.52
CA ARG A 374 4.51 -6.15 9.97
C ARG A 374 5.93 -5.83 10.45
N ALA A 375 6.94 -6.32 9.74
CA ALA A 375 8.35 -5.99 10.04
C ALA A 375 8.64 -4.47 9.89
N VAL A 376 8.06 -3.81 8.88
CA VAL A 376 8.13 -2.34 8.74
C VAL A 376 7.51 -1.64 9.95
N PHE A 377 6.32 -2.07 10.38
CA PHE A 377 5.64 -1.52 11.56
C PHE A 377 6.47 -1.71 12.84
N ASP A 378 6.98 -2.93 13.07
CA ASP A 378 7.77 -3.25 14.27
C ASP A 378 9.07 -2.44 14.30
N ARG A 379 9.73 -2.26 13.15
CA ARG A 379 10.92 -1.42 13.04
C ARG A 379 10.65 0.05 13.34
N TYR A 380 9.51 0.61 12.90
CA TYR A 380 9.11 1.97 13.30
C TYR A 380 8.90 2.08 14.80
N ARG A 381 8.23 1.10 15.41
CA ARG A 381 8.01 1.08 16.87
C ARG A 381 9.31 1.04 17.66
N GLU A 382 10.27 0.25 17.19
CA GLU A 382 11.61 0.16 17.79
C GLU A 382 12.38 1.47 17.58
N ALA A 383 12.44 1.95 16.34
CA ALA A 383 13.20 3.15 15.99
C ALA A 383 12.66 4.43 16.62
N LEU A 384 11.36 4.50 16.95
CA LEU A 384 10.68 5.67 17.51
C LEU A 384 10.19 5.43 18.96
N ALA A 385 10.76 4.45 19.66
CA ALA A 385 10.33 4.09 21.01
C ALA A 385 10.54 5.23 22.05
N ASP A 386 11.45 6.14 21.77
CA ASP A 386 11.74 7.33 22.55
C ASP A 386 10.83 8.55 22.25
N VAL A 387 9.96 8.44 21.23
CA VAL A 387 9.04 9.52 20.83
C VAL A 387 7.67 9.32 21.46
N GLU A 388 7.52 9.71 22.73
CA GLU A 388 6.29 9.52 23.52
C GLU A 388 5.05 10.20 22.93
N SER A 389 5.24 11.17 22.02
CA SER A 389 4.15 11.87 21.35
C SER A 389 3.48 11.08 20.22
N LEU A 390 3.91 9.85 19.94
CA LEU A 390 3.32 8.94 18.97
C LEU A 390 2.56 7.82 19.66
N VAL A 391 1.26 7.69 19.37
CA VAL A 391 0.43 6.58 19.81
C VAL A 391 0.04 5.73 18.60
N TRP A 392 0.60 4.54 18.51
CA TRP A 392 0.39 3.64 17.38
C TRP A 392 -1.03 3.08 17.35
N MET A 393 -1.58 2.87 16.14
CA MET A 393 -2.85 2.18 15.98
C MET A 393 -2.81 0.82 16.69
N PRO A 394 -3.75 0.55 17.61
CA PRO A 394 -3.73 -0.65 18.43
C PRO A 394 -3.99 -1.92 17.58
N GLU A 395 -3.50 -3.04 18.09
CA GLU A 395 -3.84 -4.39 17.66
C GLU A 395 -4.37 -5.11 18.90
N PHE A 396 -5.67 -5.35 18.97
CA PHE A 396 -6.29 -5.91 20.17
C PHE A 396 -6.12 -7.43 20.24
N GLU A 397 -6.31 -7.99 21.42
CA GLU A 397 -6.08 -9.41 21.71
C GLU A 397 -6.87 -10.33 20.79
N GLY A 398 -6.21 -11.32 20.22
CA GLY A 398 -6.77 -12.29 19.28
C GLY A 398 -6.83 -11.81 17.84
N SER A 399 -6.54 -10.51 17.57
CA SER A 399 -6.43 -10.02 16.20
C SER A 399 -5.00 -10.15 15.66
N ARG A 400 -4.88 -10.35 14.34
CA ARG A 400 -3.64 -10.26 13.58
C ARG A 400 -3.87 -9.32 12.40
N SER A 401 -3.41 -8.10 12.53
CA SER A 401 -3.45 -7.10 11.44
C SER A 401 -2.39 -7.40 10.38
N ASN A 402 -2.71 -7.23 9.11
CA ASN A 402 -1.72 -7.25 8.03
C ASN A 402 -0.84 -5.98 7.99
N ARG A 403 -1.18 -4.96 8.79
CA ARG A 403 -0.49 -3.65 8.84
C ARG A 403 -0.35 -3.02 7.46
N TRP A 404 -1.45 -3.03 6.67
CA TRP A 404 -1.46 -2.42 5.33
C TRP A 404 -0.86 -1.02 5.33
N LEU A 405 -1.22 -0.17 6.28
CA LEU A 405 -0.51 1.07 6.57
C LEU A 405 -0.11 1.14 8.05
N THR A 406 1.08 1.63 8.30
CA THR A 406 1.55 2.01 9.63
C THR A 406 0.95 3.36 9.98
N THR A 407 0.10 3.39 11.01
CA THR A 407 -0.63 4.59 11.43
C THR A 407 -0.42 4.88 12.91
N ALA A 408 -0.42 6.15 13.26
CA ALA A 408 -0.32 6.63 14.63
C ALA A 408 -1.13 7.92 14.79
N THR A 409 -1.53 8.24 16.02
CA THR A 409 -1.98 9.57 16.42
C THR A 409 -0.86 10.32 17.13
N LEU A 410 -0.86 11.63 17.00
CA LEU A 410 0.07 12.54 17.64
C LEU A 410 -0.50 13.03 18.98
N ALA A 411 0.37 13.34 19.93
CA ALA A 411 -0.01 14.03 21.15
C ALA A 411 -0.55 15.44 20.85
N ASP A 412 -1.30 16.00 21.81
CA ASP A 412 -1.91 17.30 21.70
C ASP A 412 -0.86 18.40 21.42
N GLY A 413 -1.17 19.28 20.48
CA GLY A 413 -0.34 20.40 20.07
C GLY A 413 0.60 20.11 18.90
N LEU A 414 0.66 18.87 18.40
CA LEU A 414 1.31 18.54 17.13
C LEU A 414 0.28 18.48 16.00
N ASN A 415 0.62 19.05 14.85
CA ASN A 415 -0.25 19.04 13.67
C ASN A 415 0.28 18.03 12.64
N PRO A 416 -0.50 17.01 12.27
CA PRO A 416 -0.08 16.04 11.23
C PRO A 416 0.30 16.71 9.90
N GLY A 417 -0.40 17.80 9.51
CA GLY A 417 -0.14 18.52 8.27
C GLY A 417 1.28 19.11 8.20
N ASP A 418 1.78 19.63 9.32
CA ASP A 418 3.14 20.19 9.39
C ASP A 418 4.19 19.08 9.26
N LEU A 419 3.98 17.95 9.93
CA LEU A 419 4.88 16.79 9.82
C LEU A 419 4.87 16.20 8.42
N ILE A 420 3.71 16.10 7.77
CA ILE A 420 3.57 15.65 6.38
C ILE A 420 4.35 16.58 5.44
N ALA A 421 4.24 17.90 5.64
CA ALA A 421 4.97 18.87 4.84
C ALA A 421 6.49 18.77 5.02
N GLU A 422 6.97 18.54 6.24
CA GLU A 422 8.40 18.32 6.53
C GLU A 422 8.91 17.04 5.87
N LEU A 423 8.17 15.93 5.98
CA LEU A 423 8.52 14.66 5.35
C LEU A 423 8.54 14.78 3.82
N ALA A 424 7.57 15.51 3.24
CA ALA A 424 7.50 15.73 1.80
C ALA A 424 8.73 16.48 1.25
N ARG A 425 9.33 17.42 2.02
CA ARG A 425 10.58 18.09 1.64
C ARG A 425 11.78 17.15 1.55
N LEU A 426 11.67 15.98 2.19
CA LEU A 426 12.68 14.92 2.17
C LEU A 426 12.31 13.77 1.22
N ASP A 427 11.38 14.00 0.27
CA ASP A 427 10.86 13.00 -0.65
C ASP A 427 10.25 11.75 0.05
N ILE A 428 9.64 11.96 1.22
CA ILE A 428 8.94 10.93 1.99
C ILE A 428 7.43 11.23 1.93
N GLU A 429 6.65 10.31 1.35
CA GLU A 429 5.20 10.44 1.30
C GLU A 429 4.58 10.00 2.63
N ALA A 430 3.91 10.92 3.32
CA ALA A 430 3.04 10.63 4.45
C ALA A 430 1.66 11.24 4.20
N ARG A 431 0.63 10.80 4.90
CA ARG A 431 -0.73 11.31 4.74
C ARG A 431 -1.44 11.37 6.08
N HIS A 432 -2.45 12.24 6.17
CA HIS A 432 -3.46 12.12 7.22
C HIS A 432 -4.15 10.76 7.15
N VAL A 433 -4.62 10.26 8.29
CA VAL A 433 -5.62 9.19 8.31
C VAL A 433 -6.88 9.64 7.56
N TRP A 434 -7.77 8.69 7.22
CA TRP A 434 -8.98 9.01 6.48
C TRP A 434 -9.80 10.09 7.21
N LYS A 435 -10.25 11.11 6.47
CA LYS A 435 -11.25 12.05 6.99
C LYS A 435 -12.58 11.31 7.11
N PRO A 436 -13.20 11.28 8.31
CA PRO A 436 -14.45 10.55 8.53
C PRO A 436 -15.57 10.96 7.59
N MET A 437 -16.43 10.02 7.23
CA MET A 437 -17.50 10.23 6.26
C MET A 437 -18.51 11.30 6.71
N HIS A 438 -18.86 11.34 8.01
CA HIS A 438 -19.74 12.38 8.54
C HIS A 438 -19.17 13.81 8.43
N MET A 439 -17.86 13.94 8.25
CA MET A 439 -17.18 15.22 8.02
C MET A 439 -16.99 15.56 6.53
N GLN A 440 -17.35 14.66 5.62
CA GLN A 440 -17.23 14.89 4.17
C GLN A 440 -18.38 15.78 3.68
N PRO A 441 -18.12 16.80 2.84
CA PRO A 441 -19.18 17.69 2.33
C PRO A 441 -20.32 16.96 1.61
N ILE A 442 -20.01 15.88 0.89
CA ILE A 442 -21.01 15.08 0.16
C ILE A 442 -22.01 14.37 1.09
N PHE A 443 -21.64 14.13 2.34
CA PHE A 443 -22.46 13.48 3.35
C PHE A 443 -22.99 14.47 4.41
N ALA A 444 -22.92 15.78 4.14
CA ALA A 444 -23.45 16.80 5.04
C ALA A 444 -24.95 16.57 5.27
N GLY A 445 -25.36 16.54 6.55
CA GLY A 445 -26.74 16.27 6.94
C GLY A 445 -27.09 14.79 7.10
N CYS A 446 -26.22 13.84 6.75
CA CYS A 446 -26.40 12.44 7.07
C CYS A 446 -26.32 12.21 8.59
N ARG A 447 -27.08 11.23 9.09
CA ARG A 447 -27.07 10.87 10.51
C ARG A 447 -25.70 10.30 10.90
N TYR A 448 -25.21 10.77 12.05
CA TYR A 448 -24.00 10.26 12.69
C TYR A 448 -24.30 9.88 14.15
N VAL A 449 -23.83 8.71 14.58
CA VAL A 449 -24.13 8.15 15.90
C VAL A 449 -22.83 7.81 16.62
N THR A 450 -22.66 8.41 17.81
CA THR A 450 -21.53 8.15 18.72
C THR A 450 -21.97 7.27 19.89
N ALA A 451 -21.01 6.68 20.61
CA ALA A 451 -21.28 5.89 21.82
C ALA A 451 -21.99 6.70 22.91
N GLY A 452 -21.73 8.01 22.97
CA GLY A 452 -22.29 8.95 23.94
C GLY A 452 -21.22 9.86 24.52
N GLY A 453 -21.65 10.83 25.36
CA GLY A 453 -20.75 11.90 25.82
C GLY A 453 -20.47 12.93 24.73
N ASN A 454 -19.48 13.80 24.98
CA ASN A 454 -19.08 14.87 24.05
C ASN A 454 -17.88 14.46 23.16
N ARG A 455 -17.57 13.16 23.06
CA ARG A 455 -16.41 12.69 22.32
C ARG A 455 -16.81 12.12 20.96
N ASP A 456 -16.13 12.57 19.93
CA ASP A 456 -16.15 12.06 18.57
C ASP A 456 -14.79 11.41 18.30
N VAL A 457 -14.73 10.08 18.40
CA VAL A 457 -13.48 9.33 18.32
C VAL A 457 -12.90 9.38 16.91
N ALA A 458 -13.76 9.25 15.90
CA ALA A 458 -13.32 9.29 14.50
C ALA A 458 -12.73 10.65 14.12
N ALA A 459 -13.38 11.77 14.56
CA ALA A 459 -12.86 13.11 14.34
C ALA A 459 -11.55 13.36 15.10
N ASP A 460 -11.43 12.88 16.34
CA ASP A 460 -10.20 12.98 17.13
C ASP A 460 -9.03 12.22 16.48
N ILE A 461 -9.25 10.98 16.04
CA ILE A 461 -8.26 10.20 15.30
C ILE A 461 -7.83 10.93 14.01
N PHE A 462 -8.78 11.50 13.26
CA PHE A 462 -8.46 12.27 12.05
C PHE A 462 -7.64 13.53 12.35
N ALA A 463 -8.03 14.29 13.38
CA ALA A 463 -7.35 15.53 13.74
C ALA A 463 -5.87 15.31 14.10
N ARG A 464 -5.54 14.16 14.66
CA ARG A 464 -4.19 13.82 15.15
C ARG A 464 -3.50 12.72 14.36
N GLY A 465 -4.16 12.11 13.38
CA GLY A 465 -3.75 10.88 12.72
C GLY A 465 -2.78 11.07 11.57
N LEU A 466 -1.78 10.21 11.52
CA LEU A 466 -0.73 10.18 10.51
C LEU A 466 -0.54 8.75 9.98
N CYS A 467 -0.43 8.62 8.65
CA CYS A 467 -0.03 7.39 7.95
C CYS A 467 1.41 7.54 7.45
N LEU A 468 2.24 6.55 7.74
CA LEU A 468 3.64 6.48 7.34
C LEU A 468 3.85 5.48 6.18
N PRO A 469 4.94 5.63 5.39
CA PRO A 469 5.33 4.66 4.38
C PRO A 469 5.36 3.23 4.92
N SER A 470 4.69 2.31 4.23
CA SER A 470 4.46 0.95 4.74
C SER A 470 4.61 -0.13 3.67
N GLY A 471 5.16 0.22 2.50
CA GLY A 471 5.31 -0.71 1.39
C GLY A 471 6.10 -1.97 1.78
N SER A 472 5.61 -3.15 1.39
CA SER A 472 6.29 -4.43 1.64
C SER A 472 7.67 -4.56 0.95
N ASN A 473 7.98 -3.64 0.03
CA ASN A 473 9.28 -3.54 -0.64
C ASN A 473 10.24 -2.55 0.03
N MET A 474 9.86 -1.95 1.15
CA MET A 474 10.75 -1.03 1.87
C MET A 474 11.93 -1.77 2.48
N THR A 475 13.11 -1.19 2.30
CA THR A 475 14.32 -1.65 2.98
C THR A 475 14.36 -1.14 4.43
N ALA A 476 15.12 -1.83 5.28
CA ALA A 476 15.37 -1.38 6.65
C ALA A 476 15.91 0.07 6.69
N THR A 477 16.82 0.41 5.79
CA THR A 477 17.39 1.76 5.67
C THR A 477 16.35 2.83 5.31
N GLN A 478 15.38 2.50 4.45
CA GLN A 478 14.30 3.43 4.13
C GLN A 478 13.39 3.67 5.33
N VAL A 479 13.08 2.62 6.11
CA VAL A 479 12.29 2.76 7.35
C VAL A 479 13.03 3.63 8.36
N ASP A 480 14.34 3.41 8.56
CA ASP A 480 15.17 4.22 9.46
C ASP A 480 15.23 5.68 9.03
N ARG A 481 15.38 5.94 7.72
CA ARG A 481 15.36 7.31 7.16
C ARG A 481 14.03 8.01 7.47
N VAL A 482 12.90 7.32 7.32
CA VAL A 482 11.58 7.89 7.67
C VAL A 482 11.49 8.15 9.18
N ALA A 483 11.94 7.21 10.00
CA ALA A 483 11.91 7.34 11.47
C ALA A 483 12.74 8.54 11.94
N GLU A 484 13.95 8.71 11.42
CA GLU A 484 14.82 9.86 11.73
C GLU A 484 14.22 11.19 11.31
N ALA A 485 13.68 11.23 10.07
CA ALA A 485 13.01 12.42 9.55
C ALA A 485 11.80 12.81 10.42
N LEU A 486 10.99 11.82 10.81
CA LEU A 486 9.82 12.04 11.67
C LEU A 486 10.24 12.50 13.08
N ARG A 487 11.24 11.84 13.70
CA ARG A 487 11.78 12.26 15.01
C ARG A 487 12.25 13.71 14.97
N ALA A 488 13.00 14.10 13.95
CA ALA A 488 13.50 15.46 13.78
C ALA A 488 12.35 16.47 13.58
N ALA A 489 11.31 16.10 12.80
CA ALA A 489 10.14 16.93 12.58
C ALA A 489 9.34 17.15 13.88
N VAL A 490 9.10 16.08 14.65
CA VAL A 490 8.42 16.13 15.96
C VAL A 490 9.20 17.01 16.94
N ALA A 491 10.52 16.84 17.03
CA ALA A 491 11.36 17.65 17.93
C ALA A 491 11.28 19.16 17.56
N ARG A 492 11.32 19.51 16.28
CA ARG A 492 11.18 20.92 15.82
C ARG A 492 9.79 21.47 16.14
N ALA A 493 8.73 20.71 15.88
CA ALA A 493 7.36 21.12 16.15
C ALA A 493 7.10 21.35 17.65
N SER A 494 7.72 20.55 18.52
CA SER A 494 7.62 20.68 19.98
C SER A 494 8.34 21.92 20.53
N LEU A 495 9.34 22.44 19.82
CA LEU A 495 10.11 23.64 20.20
C LEU A 495 9.50 24.93 19.65
N ALA A 496 8.60 24.87 18.67
CA ALA A 496 7.94 26.04 18.11
C ALA A 496 7.05 26.72 19.18
N PRO A 497 7.12 28.05 19.36
CA PRO A 497 6.24 28.74 20.29
C PRO A 497 4.78 28.50 19.89
N ARG A 498 3.97 28.00 20.82
CA ARG A 498 2.52 27.87 20.60
C ARG A 498 1.96 29.28 20.36
N VAL A 499 1.58 29.57 19.13
CA VAL A 499 0.83 30.80 18.84
C VAL A 499 -0.54 30.62 19.50
N ALA A 500 -0.81 31.42 20.53
CA ALA A 500 -2.04 31.39 21.32
C ALA A 500 -3.24 31.91 20.50
#